data_f551a4329b01750e0fca565ddff5b250
#
_entry.id   f551a4329b01750e0fca565ddff5b250
#
_cell.length_a   1.000
_cell.length_b   1.000
_cell.length_c   1.000
_cell.angle_alpha   90.00
_cell.angle_beta   90.00
_cell.angle_gamma   90.00
#
_symmetry.space_group_name_H-M   'P 1'
#
loop_
_entity.id
_entity.type
_entity.pdbx_description
1 polymer ?
#
loop_
_entity_poly.entity_id
_entity_poly.type
_entity_poly.pdbx_seq_one_letter_code
_entity_poly.pdbx_strand_id
1 'polypeptide(L)'
;MNNIPLRNEQEIEKLREACKLASDVLVMIEPYVKEGVSTGKLDRICHEYMVNEQKVIPACLNYHGFPKATCISVNEVVCHGIPSDDKKLKKGDIVNIDVTVIKDGYFGDNSKMYVVGEPSIRDKRLLEVTQESLYIGLRQVKPGIRLKEIGTAIQKYVEKEGFSVVREYCGHGVGTEFHCDPQVLHYNGDDGGVVLKEGMVFTIEPMVNAGKKEIRTMNDGWTVKTKDRSHSAQYEHQIVVTKDGCEVMTIRDEEIAEGRISHIMKNA
;
A
#
# COMPACT_ATOMS: atom_id res chain seq x y z
N MET A 1 21.88 4.54 -15.77
CA MET A 1 21.19 5.43 -14.80
C MET A 1 19.72 5.29 -15.12
N ASN A 2 18.94 4.79 -14.17
CA ASN A 2 17.50 4.69 -14.34
C ASN A 2 16.93 6.10 -14.54
N ASN A 3 16.18 6.29 -15.60
CA ASN A 3 15.55 7.59 -15.87
C ASN A 3 14.27 7.72 -15.04
N ILE A 4 14.43 7.96 -13.72
CA ILE A 4 13.30 8.14 -12.81
C ILE A 4 12.65 9.49 -13.12
N PRO A 5 11.36 9.52 -13.48
CA PRO A 5 10.66 10.75 -13.80
C PRO A 5 10.60 11.72 -12.60
N LEU A 6 10.85 13.01 -12.87
CA LEU A 6 10.59 14.08 -11.93
C LEU A 6 9.33 14.80 -12.38
N ARG A 7 8.30 14.82 -11.54
CA ARG A 7 7.01 15.43 -11.86
C ARG A 7 7.04 16.93 -11.60
N ASN A 8 6.44 17.68 -12.50
CA ASN A 8 6.21 19.11 -12.30
C ASN A 8 4.92 19.34 -11.50
N GLU A 9 4.67 20.58 -11.05
CA GLU A 9 3.54 20.92 -10.21
C GLU A 9 2.18 20.58 -10.85
N GLN A 10 2.02 20.73 -12.16
CA GLN A 10 0.78 20.39 -12.85
C GLN A 10 0.53 18.86 -12.87
N GLU A 11 1.56 18.04 -12.99
CA GLU A 11 1.47 16.59 -12.90
C GLU A 11 1.19 16.15 -11.45
N ILE A 12 1.84 16.79 -10.48
CA ILE A 12 1.64 16.51 -9.05
C ILE A 12 0.18 16.80 -8.65
N GLU A 13 -0.41 17.89 -9.14
CA GLU A 13 -1.82 18.19 -8.85
C GLU A 13 -2.78 17.13 -9.38
N LYS A 14 -2.54 16.60 -10.58
CA LYS A 14 -3.32 15.48 -11.13
C LYS A 14 -3.12 14.19 -10.34
N LEU A 15 -1.91 13.95 -9.85
CA LEU A 15 -1.61 12.82 -8.98
C LEU A 15 -2.31 12.95 -7.62
N ARG A 16 -2.37 14.15 -7.03
CA ARG A 16 -3.13 14.41 -5.80
C ARG A 16 -4.61 14.07 -5.97
N GLU A 17 -5.21 14.46 -7.11
CA GLU A 17 -6.60 14.11 -7.42
C GLU A 17 -6.79 12.59 -7.52
N ALA A 18 -5.95 11.88 -8.26
CA ALA A 18 -6.02 10.43 -8.39
C ALA A 18 -5.81 9.74 -7.02
N CYS A 19 -4.83 10.17 -6.24
CA CYS A 19 -4.54 9.65 -4.91
C CYS A 19 -5.68 9.86 -3.92
N LYS A 20 -6.30 11.05 -3.95
CA LYS A 20 -7.48 11.31 -3.14
C LYS A 20 -8.63 10.38 -3.49
N LEU A 21 -8.90 10.16 -4.78
CA LEU A 21 -9.95 9.26 -5.24
C LEU A 21 -9.69 7.82 -4.82
N ALA A 22 -8.43 7.33 -4.87
CA ALA A 22 -8.06 6.01 -4.35
C ALA A 22 -8.31 5.91 -2.83
N SER A 23 -7.91 6.92 -2.06
CA SER A 23 -8.12 6.96 -0.62
C SER A 23 -9.61 6.99 -0.25
N ASP A 24 -10.43 7.72 -1.00
CA ASP A 24 -11.88 7.80 -0.79
C ASP A 24 -12.57 6.43 -0.97
N VAL A 25 -12.05 5.55 -1.86
CA VAL A 25 -12.54 4.16 -1.98
C VAL A 25 -12.31 3.39 -0.69
N LEU A 26 -11.11 3.54 -0.08
CA LEU A 26 -10.78 2.84 1.17
C LEU A 26 -11.61 3.35 2.36
N VAL A 27 -11.94 4.64 2.40
CA VAL A 27 -12.86 5.19 3.40
C VAL A 27 -14.30 4.69 3.16
N MET A 28 -14.77 4.73 1.92
CA MET A 28 -16.11 4.31 1.55
C MET A 28 -16.39 2.84 1.87
N ILE A 29 -15.41 1.95 1.63
CA ILE A 29 -15.63 0.49 1.79
C ILE A 29 -15.63 0.04 3.26
N GLU A 30 -15.08 0.80 4.18
CA GLU A 30 -14.92 0.42 5.58
C GLU A 30 -16.19 -0.11 6.25
N PRO A 31 -17.37 0.55 6.17
CA PRO A 31 -18.59 0.05 6.79
C PRO A 31 -19.11 -1.26 6.21
N TYR A 32 -18.58 -1.72 5.08
CA TYR A 32 -18.96 -2.99 4.43
C TYR A 32 -18.05 -4.16 4.83
N VAL A 33 -16.88 -3.90 5.44
CA VAL A 33 -15.95 -4.94 5.88
C VAL A 33 -16.46 -5.58 7.17
N LYS A 34 -17.34 -6.58 7.01
CA LYS A 34 -18.08 -7.23 8.12
C LYS A 34 -18.06 -8.74 7.99
N GLU A 35 -18.26 -9.40 9.14
CA GLU A 35 -18.46 -10.85 9.17
C GLU A 35 -19.54 -11.31 8.19
N GLY A 36 -19.26 -12.40 7.46
CA GLY A 36 -20.16 -13.01 6.46
C GLY A 36 -20.14 -12.34 5.08
N VAL A 37 -19.57 -11.15 4.94
CA VAL A 37 -19.42 -10.50 3.62
C VAL A 37 -18.30 -11.19 2.85
N SER A 38 -18.52 -11.48 1.56
CA SER A 38 -17.48 -12.05 0.71
C SER A 38 -16.53 -10.98 0.18
N THR A 39 -15.25 -11.35 -0.06
CA THR A 39 -14.30 -10.44 -0.69
C THR A 39 -14.73 -10.07 -2.10
N GLY A 40 -15.41 -10.97 -2.83
CA GLY A 40 -16.02 -10.68 -4.13
C GLY A 40 -17.11 -9.59 -4.07
N LYS A 41 -17.90 -9.56 -2.98
CA LYS A 41 -18.88 -8.49 -2.78
C LYS A 41 -18.21 -7.14 -2.50
N LEU A 42 -17.14 -7.13 -1.70
CA LEU A 42 -16.37 -5.90 -1.42
C LEU A 42 -15.76 -5.34 -2.71
N ASP A 43 -15.16 -6.19 -3.54
CA ASP A 43 -14.62 -5.80 -4.84
C ASP A 43 -15.67 -5.16 -5.74
N ARG A 44 -16.88 -5.75 -5.83
CA ARG A 44 -17.97 -5.16 -6.62
C ARG A 44 -18.40 -3.79 -6.11
N ILE A 45 -18.50 -3.60 -4.80
CA ILE A 45 -18.83 -2.30 -4.20
C ILE A 45 -17.76 -1.27 -4.55
N CYS A 46 -16.48 -1.61 -4.42
CA CYS A 46 -15.37 -0.73 -4.81
C CYS A 46 -15.42 -0.41 -6.30
N HIS A 47 -15.61 -1.41 -7.16
CA HIS A 47 -15.73 -1.23 -8.61
C HIS A 47 -16.87 -0.29 -8.99
N GLU A 48 -18.05 -0.51 -8.43
CA GLU A 48 -19.24 0.32 -8.70
C GLU A 48 -19.02 1.77 -8.26
N TYR A 49 -18.40 1.98 -7.10
CA TYR A 49 -18.07 3.30 -6.59
C TYR A 49 -17.06 4.02 -7.50
N MET A 50 -15.95 3.36 -7.85
CA MET A 50 -14.93 3.91 -8.75
C MET A 50 -15.54 4.30 -10.12
N VAL A 51 -16.32 3.40 -10.74
CA VAL A 51 -16.82 3.62 -12.10
C VAL A 51 -18.05 4.56 -12.11
N ASN A 52 -19.02 4.35 -11.21
CA ASN A 52 -20.29 5.02 -11.27
C ASN A 52 -20.33 6.34 -10.50
N GLU A 53 -19.60 6.47 -9.39
CA GLU A 53 -19.60 7.68 -8.58
C GLU A 53 -18.40 8.57 -8.92
N GLN A 54 -17.18 8.00 -8.85
CA GLN A 54 -15.95 8.77 -9.05
C GLN A 54 -15.60 8.99 -10.54
N LYS A 55 -16.18 8.20 -11.46
CA LYS A 55 -15.89 8.25 -12.92
C LYS A 55 -14.38 8.04 -13.20
N VAL A 56 -13.76 7.10 -12.51
CA VAL A 56 -12.37 6.68 -12.70
C VAL A 56 -12.29 5.25 -13.24
N ILE A 57 -11.11 4.86 -13.69
CA ILE A 57 -10.83 3.51 -14.17
C ILE A 57 -10.15 2.72 -13.06
N PRO A 58 -10.69 1.54 -12.65
CA PRO A 58 -9.97 0.63 -11.75
C PRO A 58 -8.71 0.08 -12.43
N ALA A 59 -7.53 0.46 -11.93
CA ALA A 59 -6.27 0.14 -12.62
C ALA A 59 -5.90 -1.34 -12.55
N CYS A 60 -6.28 -2.04 -11.48
CA CYS A 60 -6.00 -3.46 -11.32
C CYS A 60 -6.75 -4.35 -12.32
N LEU A 61 -7.96 -3.93 -12.75
CA LEU A 61 -8.81 -4.74 -13.62
C LEU A 61 -8.15 -4.98 -14.98
N ASN A 62 -7.91 -6.24 -15.32
CA ASN A 62 -7.21 -6.69 -16.52
C ASN A 62 -5.72 -6.31 -16.61
N TYR A 63 -5.14 -5.72 -15.55
CA TYR A 63 -3.71 -5.46 -15.52
C TYR A 63 -2.93 -6.79 -15.50
N HIS A 64 -2.16 -7.06 -16.56
CA HIS A 64 -1.49 -8.36 -16.79
C HIS A 64 -2.39 -9.58 -16.58
N GLY A 65 -3.72 -9.43 -16.81
CA GLY A 65 -4.70 -10.51 -16.67
C GLY A 65 -5.28 -10.65 -15.26
N PHE A 66 -5.01 -9.71 -14.33
CA PHE A 66 -5.68 -9.72 -13.01
C PHE A 66 -7.20 -9.52 -13.17
N PRO A 67 -8.05 -10.39 -12.58
CA PRO A 67 -9.45 -10.46 -12.98
C PRO A 67 -10.40 -9.54 -12.18
N LYS A 68 -9.89 -8.69 -11.30
CA LYS A 68 -10.68 -7.91 -10.32
C LYS A 68 -10.27 -6.44 -10.29
N ALA A 69 -11.13 -5.61 -9.72
CA ALA A 69 -10.92 -4.17 -9.63
C ALA A 69 -10.00 -3.78 -8.46
N THR A 70 -9.91 -4.64 -7.44
CA THR A 70 -9.11 -4.44 -6.23
C THR A 70 -8.37 -5.71 -5.86
N CYS A 71 -7.25 -5.60 -5.12
CA CYS A 71 -6.68 -6.75 -4.43
C CYS A 71 -7.24 -6.81 -3.00
N ILE A 72 -7.70 -7.99 -2.56
CA ILE A 72 -8.19 -8.19 -1.19
C ILE A 72 -7.48 -9.38 -0.55
N SER A 73 -6.61 -9.09 0.40
CA SER A 73 -5.72 -10.05 1.05
C SER A 73 -6.14 -10.28 2.50
N VAL A 74 -6.44 -11.54 2.86
CA VAL A 74 -6.99 -11.90 4.18
C VAL A 74 -6.00 -12.80 4.92
N ASN A 75 -5.67 -12.44 6.15
CA ASN A 75 -4.84 -13.21 7.10
C ASN A 75 -3.45 -13.57 6.55
N GLU A 76 -3.23 -14.84 6.16
CA GLU A 76 -1.96 -15.32 5.62
C GLU A 76 -1.68 -14.90 4.17
N VAL A 77 -2.62 -14.19 3.52
CA VAL A 77 -2.41 -13.63 2.18
C VAL A 77 -1.63 -12.33 2.33
N VAL A 78 -0.46 -12.28 1.70
CA VAL A 78 0.49 -11.15 1.79
C VAL A 78 0.04 -9.99 0.91
N CYS A 79 -0.21 -10.29 -0.37
CA CYS A 79 -0.66 -9.32 -1.38
C CYS A 79 -1.34 -10.04 -2.55
N HIS A 80 -1.91 -9.26 -3.48
CA HIS A 80 -2.53 -9.72 -4.73
C HIS A 80 -3.62 -10.77 -4.52
N GLY A 81 -4.29 -10.78 -3.37
CA GLY A 81 -5.41 -11.68 -3.13
C GLY A 81 -6.53 -11.42 -4.11
N ILE A 82 -6.96 -12.44 -4.87
CA ILE A 82 -8.07 -12.32 -5.83
C ILE A 82 -9.40 -12.38 -5.07
N PRO A 83 -10.23 -11.31 -5.12
CA PRO A 83 -11.56 -11.32 -4.53
C PRO A 83 -12.45 -12.45 -5.05
N SER A 84 -13.14 -13.15 -4.12
CA SER A 84 -13.99 -14.29 -4.42
C SER A 84 -15.28 -14.28 -3.63
N ASP A 85 -16.38 -14.73 -4.23
CA ASP A 85 -17.66 -14.90 -3.53
C ASP A 85 -17.65 -16.05 -2.51
N ASP A 86 -16.73 -17.00 -2.68
CA ASP A 86 -16.53 -18.12 -1.75
C ASP A 86 -15.73 -17.73 -0.50
N LYS A 87 -14.90 -16.68 -0.57
CA LYS A 87 -14.13 -16.19 0.57
C LYS A 87 -14.97 -15.20 1.38
N LYS A 88 -15.66 -15.72 2.39
CA LYS A 88 -16.43 -14.91 3.36
C LYS A 88 -15.56 -14.55 4.55
N LEU A 89 -15.62 -13.28 4.96
CA LEU A 89 -14.94 -12.76 6.13
C LEU A 89 -15.51 -13.34 7.42
N LYS A 90 -14.64 -13.57 8.38
CA LYS A 90 -14.97 -14.12 9.72
C LYS A 90 -14.55 -13.14 10.80
N LYS A 91 -15.19 -13.19 11.94
CA LYS A 91 -14.76 -12.44 13.12
C LYS A 91 -13.30 -12.78 13.47
N GLY A 92 -12.50 -11.75 13.66
CA GLY A 92 -11.07 -11.85 13.91
C GLY A 92 -10.19 -11.78 12.66
N ASP A 93 -10.76 -11.83 11.44
CA ASP A 93 -9.96 -11.67 10.21
C ASP A 93 -9.36 -10.26 10.14
N ILE A 94 -8.10 -10.19 9.71
CA ILE A 94 -7.43 -8.97 9.26
C ILE A 94 -7.43 -8.96 7.74
N VAL A 95 -7.75 -7.83 7.14
CA VAL A 95 -8.02 -7.72 5.70
C VAL A 95 -7.29 -6.51 5.14
N ASN A 96 -6.37 -6.72 4.19
CA ASN A 96 -5.86 -5.64 3.36
C ASN A 96 -6.80 -5.46 2.16
N ILE A 97 -7.15 -4.22 1.86
CA ILE A 97 -7.77 -3.83 0.60
C ILE A 97 -6.83 -2.83 -0.06
N ASP A 98 -6.49 -3.13 -1.30
CA ASP A 98 -5.53 -2.41 -2.11
C ASP A 98 -6.23 -1.93 -3.37
N VAL A 99 -6.16 -0.62 -3.60
CA VAL A 99 -6.94 0.11 -4.59
C VAL A 99 -6.05 1.03 -5.40
N THR A 100 -6.04 0.82 -6.71
CA THR A 100 -5.44 1.74 -7.66
C THR A 100 -6.48 2.26 -8.64
N VAL A 101 -6.53 3.56 -8.82
CA VAL A 101 -7.40 4.22 -9.79
C VAL A 101 -6.60 4.96 -10.85
N ILE A 102 -7.20 5.13 -12.03
CA ILE A 102 -6.67 6.00 -13.08
C ILE A 102 -7.64 7.17 -13.26
N LYS A 103 -7.14 8.39 -13.05
CA LYS A 103 -7.84 9.63 -13.32
C LYS A 103 -7.05 10.44 -14.33
N ASP A 104 -7.65 10.74 -15.47
CA ASP A 104 -7.03 11.55 -16.56
C ASP A 104 -5.60 11.10 -16.95
N GLY A 105 -5.36 9.77 -16.92
CA GLY A 105 -4.09 9.15 -17.26
C GLY A 105 -3.07 9.12 -16.11
N TYR A 106 -3.44 9.53 -14.90
CA TYR A 106 -2.59 9.47 -13.70
C TYR A 106 -3.10 8.42 -12.72
N PHE A 107 -2.17 7.71 -12.08
CA PHE A 107 -2.46 6.64 -11.15
C PHE A 107 -2.42 7.12 -9.70
N GLY A 108 -3.45 6.77 -8.93
CA GLY A 108 -3.46 6.92 -7.48
C GLY A 108 -3.52 5.54 -6.85
N ASP A 109 -2.56 5.20 -6.01
CA ASP A 109 -2.32 3.87 -5.46
C ASP A 109 -2.26 3.90 -3.94
N ASN A 110 -3.04 3.03 -3.28
CA ASN A 110 -3.15 3.06 -1.82
C ASN A 110 -3.74 1.78 -1.26
N SER A 111 -3.24 1.33 -0.11
CA SER A 111 -3.84 0.21 0.62
C SER A 111 -3.92 0.44 2.13
N LYS A 112 -4.91 -0.19 2.78
CA LYS A 112 -5.03 -0.19 4.24
C LYS A 112 -5.53 -1.52 4.79
N MET A 113 -5.28 -1.74 6.06
CA MET A 113 -5.81 -2.88 6.80
C MET A 113 -7.14 -2.57 7.47
N TYR A 114 -8.01 -3.55 7.50
CA TYR A 114 -9.27 -3.56 8.24
C TYR A 114 -9.32 -4.75 9.18
N VAL A 115 -10.15 -4.67 10.21
CA VAL A 115 -10.36 -5.76 11.17
C VAL A 115 -11.85 -6.10 11.24
N VAL A 116 -12.16 -7.38 11.14
CA VAL A 116 -13.54 -7.87 11.29
C VAL A 116 -13.82 -8.20 12.76
N GLY A 117 -14.45 -7.26 13.46
CA GLY A 117 -14.67 -7.39 14.91
C GLY A 117 -13.38 -7.15 15.70
N GLU A 118 -13.02 -8.10 16.60
CA GLU A 118 -11.83 -7.99 17.46
C GLU A 118 -10.69 -8.86 16.92
N PRO A 119 -9.49 -8.30 16.66
CA PRO A 119 -8.33 -9.07 16.23
C PRO A 119 -7.72 -9.83 17.41
N SER A 120 -6.92 -10.86 17.13
CA SER A 120 -6.07 -11.45 18.17
C SER A 120 -5.05 -10.42 18.68
N ILE A 121 -4.51 -10.62 19.88
CA ILE A 121 -3.46 -9.76 20.46
C ILE A 121 -2.25 -9.68 19.50
N ARG A 122 -1.90 -10.81 18.87
CA ARG A 122 -0.78 -10.86 17.91
C ARG A 122 -1.09 -10.09 16.64
N ASP A 123 -2.30 -10.20 16.10
CA ASP A 123 -2.70 -9.47 14.91
C ASP A 123 -2.79 -7.97 15.17
N LYS A 124 -3.34 -7.57 16.33
CA LYS A 124 -3.33 -6.15 16.73
C LYS A 124 -1.90 -5.60 16.73
N ARG A 125 -0.95 -6.33 17.31
CA ARG A 125 0.46 -5.93 17.31
C ARG A 125 1.06 -5.91 15.90
N LEU A 126 0.74 -6.88 15.05
CA LEU A 126 1.18 -6.92 13.66
C LEU A 126 0.70 -5.67 12.90
N LEU A 127 -0.57 -5.31 13.03
CA LEU A 127 -1.15 -4.11 12.39
C LEU A 127 -0.46 -2.84 12.85
N GLU A 128 -0.29 -2.66 14.16
CA GLU A 128 0.38 -1.50 14.75
C GLU A 128 1.83 -1.37 14.25
N VAL A 129 2.59 -2.48 14.24
CA VAL A 129 3.99 -2.48 13.79
C VAL A 129 4.09 -2.22 12.29
N THR A 130 3.19 -2.80 11.49
CA THR A 130 3.21 -2.59 10.04
C THR A 130 2.91 -1.13 9.69
N GLN A 131 1.88 -0.55 10.29
CA GLN A 131 1.53 0.85 10.05
C GLN A 131 2.65 1.81 10.52
N GLU A 132 3.21 1.59 11.72
CA GLU A 132 4.32 2.40 12.20
C GLU A 132 5.57 2.25 11.34
N SER A 133 5.83 1.05 10.78
CA SER A 133 6.95 0.84 9.87
C SER A 133 6.82 1.67 8.59
N LEU A 134 5.60 1.82 8.05
CA LEU A 134 5.33 2.73 6.94
C LEU A 134 5.68 4.18 7.31
N TYR A 135 5.21 4.67 8.45
CA TYR A 135 5.49 6.04 8.90
C TYR A 135 6.97 6.26 9.19
N ILE A 136 7.69 5.23 9.67
CA ILE A 136 9.16 5.28 9.82
C ILE A 136 9.83 5.45 8.46
N GLY A 137 9.37 4.72 7.44
CA GLY A 137 9.85 4.87 6.07
C GLY A 137 9.60 6.27 5.51
N LEU A 138 8.38 6.79 5.66
CA LEU A 138 7.99 8.13 5.22
C LEU A 138 8.88 9.22 5.85
N ARG A 139 9.24 9.10 7.14
CA ARG A 139 10.14 10.05 7.83
C ARG A 139 11.58 10.06 7.32
N GLN A 140 12.01 9.04 6.55
CA GLN A 140 13.33 9.04 5.91
C GLN A 140 13.36 9.85 4.61
N VAL A 141 12.18 10.11 4.01
CA VAL A 141 12.11 10.70 2.67
C VAL A 141 12.48 12.17 2.71
N LYS A 142 13.54 12.52 2.00
CA LYS A 142 13.95 13.91 1.69
C LYS A 142 14.98 13.92 0.56
N PRO A 143 15.13 15.01 -0.19
CA PRO A 143 16.16 15.11 -1.22
C PRO A 143 17.57 14.85 -0.67
N GLY A 144 18.40 14.18 -1.46
CA GLY A 144 19.80 13.88 -1.12
C GLY A 144 20.02 12.59 -0.32
N ILE A 145 18.94 11.95 0.19
CA ILE A 145 19.02 10.67 0.90
C ILE A 145 19.05 9.52 -0.12
N ARG A 146 19.78 8.45 0.19
CA ARG A 146 19.74 7.20 -0.56
C ARG A 146 18.39 6.51 -0.36
N LEU A 147 17.79 6.04 -1.45
CA LEU A 147 16.49 5.34 -1.43
C LEU A 147 16.48 4.15 -0.44
N LYS A 148 17.58 3.40 -0.35
CA LYS A 148 17.73 2.27 0.58
C LYS A 148 17.58 2.63 2.06
N GLU A 149 17.76 3.89 2.45
CA GLU A 149 17.62 4.30 3.85
C GLU A 149 16.18 4.10 4.34
N ILE A 150 15.19 4.22 3.44
CA ILE A 150 13.78 3.92 3.71
C ILE A 150 13.64 2.47 4.16
N GLY A 151 14.07 1.52 3.32
CA GLY A 151 13.96 0.09 3.62
C GLY A 151 14.81 -0.34 4.81
N THR A 152 16.00 0.26 4.99
CA THR A 152 16.87 0.00 6.14
C THR A 152 16.17 0.37 7.45
N ALA A 153 15.51 1.53 7.50
CA ALA A 153 14.78 1.98 8.69
C ALA A 153 13.56 1.10 8.98
N ILE A 154 12.78 0.76 7.96
CA ILE A 154 11.63 -0.15 8.05
C ILE A 154 12.06 -1.51 8.60
N GLN A 155 13.04 -2.16 7.97
CA GLN A 155 13.52 -3.48 8.37
C GLN A 155 14.01 -3.49 9.82
N LYS A 156 14.83 -2.53 10.17
CA LYS A 156 15.40 -2.43 11.54
C LYS A 156 14.30 -2.36 12.59
N TYR A 157 13.25 -1.60 12.34
CA TYR A 157 12.11 -1.49 13.25
C TYR A 157 11.30 -2.78 13.32
N VAL A 158 10.86 -3.31 12.17
CA VAL A 158 10.02 -4.51 12.08
C VAL A 158 10.69 -5.73 12.73
N GLU A 159 11.99 -5.96 12.44
CA GLU A 159 12.74 -7.09 12.99
C GLU A 159 12.98 -6.93 14.50
N LYS A 160 13.18 -5.71 15.00
CA LYS A 160 13.26 -5.43 16.44
C LYS A 160 11.95 -5.78 17.16
N GLU A 161 10.81 -5.58 16.53
CA GLU A 161 9.49 -5.91 17.07
C GLU A 161 9.14 -7.41 16.94
N GLY A 162 10.07 -8.25 16.39
CA GLY A 162 9.92 -9.70 16.29
C GLY A 162 9.09 -10.17 15.09
N PHE A 163 8.93 -9.32 14.07
CA PHE A 163 8.26 -9.62 12.81
C PHE A 163 9.24 -9.69 11.65
N SER A 164 8.79 -10.04 10.45
CA SER A 164 9.64 -10.19 9.26
C SER A 164 9.13 -9.35 8.10
N VAL A 165 10.05 -8.69 7.40
CA VAL A 165 9.74 -7.95 6.16
C VAL A 165 9.82 -8.88 4.96
N VAL A 166 8.81 -8.87 4.09
CA VAL A 166 8.79 -9.55 2.79
C VAL A 166 9.82 -8.90 1.86
N ARG A 167 10.51 -9.70 1.04
CA ARG A 167 11.62 -9.22 0.22
C ARG A 167 11.40 -9.34 -1.29
N GLU A 168 10.43 -10.14 -1.71
CA GLU A 168 10.14 -10.44 -3.11
C GLU A 168 9.24 -9.39 -3.77
N TYR A 169 8.64 -8.52 -2.95
CA TYR A 169 7.80 -7.40 -3.38
C TYR A 169 8.34 -6.10 -2.79
N CYS A 170 8.06 -5.00 -3.46
CA CYS A 170 8.57 -3.69 -3.11
C CYS A 170 7.59 -2.59 -3.53
N GLY A 171 7.76 -1.41 -3.02
CA GLY A 171 7.15 -0.20 -3.56
C GLY A 171 7.77 0.16 -4.90
N HIS A 172 7.13 1.06 -5.61
CA HIS A 172 7.49 1.36 -6.99
C HIS A 172 7.25 2.83 -7.34
N GLY A 173 7.96 3.32 -8.35
CA GLY A 173 7.60 4.56 -9.00
C GLY A 173 6.20 4.44 -9.62
N VAL A 174 5.44 5.52 -9.56
CA VAL A 174 4.08 5.59 -10.09
C VAL A 174 3.80 6.98 -10.67
N GLY A 175 2.87 7.07 -11.60
CA GLY A 175 2.54 8.36 -12.18
C GLY A 175 1.61 8.25 -13.36
N THR A 176 2.13 8.27 -14.57
CA THR A 176 1.41 7.96 -15.82
C THR A 176 1.51 6.48 -16.20
N GLU A 177 2.28 5.72 -15.43
CA GLU A 177 2.40 4.27 -15.49
C GLU A 177 2.11 3.71 -14.10
N PHE A 178 1.53 2.50 -14.03
CA PHE A 178 1.18 1.87 -12.77
C PHE A 178 2.45 1.53 -11.99
N HIS A 179 3.39 0.82 -12.63
CA HIS A 179 4.66 0.44 -12.04
C HIS A 179 5.81 0.91 -12.92
N CYS A 180 6.70 1.73 -12.37
CA CYS A 180 7.92 2.18 -13.01
C CYS A 180 9.06 2.29 -11.98
N ASP A 181 10.24 2.70 -12.43
CA ASP A 181 11.34 2.99 -11.51
C ASP A 181 11.04 4.22 -10.62
N PRO A 182 11.54 4.23 -9.36
CA PRO A 182 12.44 3.25 -8.77
C PRO A 182 11.70 2.08 -8.09
N GLN A 183 12.40 0.97 -7.87
CA GLN A 183 11.96 -0.07 -6.93
C GLN A 183 12.30 0.38 -5.50
N VAL A 184 11.30 0.44 -4.64
CA VAL A 184 11.43 0.89 -3.24
C VAL A 184 11.42 -0.32 -2.31
N LEU A 185 12.60 -0.84 -2.01
CA LEU A 185 12.73 -1.98 -1.11
C LEU A 185 12.40 -1.59 0.33
N HIS A 186 11.71 -2.48 1.04
CA HIS A 186 11.37 -2.28 2.46
C HIS A 186 12.39 -2.93 3.41
N TYR A 187 13.57 -3.25 2.90
CA TYR A 187 14.70 -3.82 3.63
C TYR A 187 16.02 -3.25 3.10
N ASN A 188 17.10 -3.49 3.83
CA ASN A 188 18.45 -3.07 3.41
C ASN A 188 18.94 -3.93 2.25
N GLY A 189 18.56 -3.53 1.03
CA GLY A 189 18.93 -4.18 -0.22
C GLY A 189 19.71 -3.24 -1.15
N ASP A 190 20.00 -3.72 -2.36
CA ASP A 190 20.60 -2.89 -3.40
C ASP A 190 19.53 -2.04 -4.08
N ASP A 191 19.67 -0.72 -3.97
CA ASP A 191 18.77 0.28 -4.58
C ASP A 191 19.33 0.88 -5.88
N GLY A 192 20.35 0.26 -6.46
CA GLY A 192 21.03 0.77 -7.66
C GLY A 192 21.70 2.14 -7.47
N GLY A 193 21.89 2.57 -6.23
CA GLY A 193 22.51 3.86 -5.93
C GLY A 193 21.59 5.07 -6.07
N VAL A 194 20.26 4.86 -6.09
CA VAL A 194 19.28 5.94 -6.26
C VAL A 194 19.34 6.93 -5.09
N VAL A 195 19.49 8.21 -5.45
CA VAL A 195 19.40 9.34 -4.51
C VAL A 195 18.11 10.08 -4.78
N LEU A 196 17.33 10.33 -3.72
CA LEU A 196 16.05 11.00 -3.82
C LEU A 196 16.21 12.45 -4.30
N LYS A 197 15.30 12.86 -5.18
CA LYS A 197 15.21 14.21 -5.74
C LYS A 197 13.79 14.72 -5.63
N GLU A 198 13.62 16.01 -5.44
CA GLU A 198 12.33 16.70 -5.52
C GLU A 198 11.60 16.34 -6.82
N GLY A 199 10.29 16.09 -6.72
CA GLY A 199 9.44 15.68 -7.83
C GLY A 199 9.44 14.18 -8.13
N MET A 200 10.23 13.34 -7.44
CA MET A 200 10.07 11.88 -7.50
C MET A 200 8.77 11.47 -6.85
N VAL A 201 8.03 10.55 -7.50
CA VAL A 201 6.77 9.99 -7.02
C VAL A 201 6.88 8.47 -6.96
N PHE A 202 6.56 7.88 -5.81
CA PHE A 202 6.61 6.43 -5.60
C PHE A 202 5.75 5.98 -4.42
N THR A 203 5.53 4.66 -4.29
CA THR A 203 4.83 4.05 -3.15
C THR A 203 5.81 3.60 -2.08
N ILE A 204 5.37 3.62 -0.82
CA ILE A 204 5.98 2.92 0.30
C ILE A 204 4.90 2.02 0.89
N GLU A 205 5.13 0.70 0.86
CA GLU A 205 4.10 -0.31 1.09
C GLU A 205 4.63 -1.56 1.82
N PRO A 206 5.22 -1.42 3.01
CA PRO A 206 5.83 -2.55 3.68
C PRO A 206 4.85 -3.68 3.94
N MET A 207 5.19 -4.89 3.46
CA MET A 207 4.52 -6.14 3.77
C MET A 207 5.25 -6.83 4.92
N VAL A 208 4.55 -7.03 6.03
CA VAL A 208 5.11 -7.57 7.27
C VAL A 208 4.42 -8.86 7.66
N ASN A 209 5.20 -9.94 7.84
CA ASN A 209 4.70 -11.23 8.26
C ASN A 209 4.84 -11.43 9.77
N ALA A 210 3.82 -11.98 10.42
CA ALA A 210 3.86 -12.35 11.84
C ALA A 210 4.83 -13.50 12.15
N GLY A 211 5.24 -14.25 11.13
CA GLY A 211 6.21 -15.34 11.23
C GLY A 211 7.46 -15.09 10.40
N LYS A 212 7.81 -16.04 9.55
CA LYS A 212 8.99 -15.97 8.68
C LYS A 212 8.71 -15.15 7.42
N LYS A 213 9.76 -14.61 6.83
CA LYS A 213 9.67 -13.75 5.62
C LYS A 213 9.32 -14.50 4.33
N GLU A 214 9.52 -15.82 4.29
CA GLU A 214 9.35 -16.62 3.10
C GLU A 214 7.88 -16.68 2.66
N ILE A 215 7.66 -16.47 1.38
CA ILE A 215 6.35 -16.44 0.73
C ILE A 215 6.25 -17.46 -0.39
N ARG A 216 5.05 -17.65 -0.91
CA ARG A 216 4.79 -18.46 -2.12
C ARG A 216 3.64 -17.84 -2.92
N THR A 217 3.79 -17.81 -4.23
CA THR A 217 2.69 -17.52 -5.16
C THR A 217 1.85 -18.78 -5.35
N MET A 218 0.54 -18.62 -5.37
CA MET A 218 -0.42 -19.70 -5.55
C MET A 218 -0.60 -20.05 -7.03
N ASN A 219 -1.29 -21.17 -7.31
CA ASN A 219 -1.51 -21.65 -8.69
C ASN A 219 -2.37 -20.74 -9.55
N ASP A 220 -3.06 -19.76 -8.97
CA ASP A 220 -3.79 -18.72 -9.70
C ASP A 220 -2.88 -17.68 -10.36
N GLY A 221 -1.57 -17.76 -10.09
CA GLY A 221 -0.55 -16.89 -10.64
C GLY A 221 -0.42 -15.51 -9.96
N TRP A 222 -1.31 -15.19 -9.01
CA TRP A 222 -1.40 -13.87 -8.36
C TRP A 222 -1.31 -13.93 -6.85
N THR A 223 -2.19 -14.68 -6.19
CA THR A 223 -2.29 -14.72 -4.74
C THR A 223 -0.98 -15.12 -4.10
N VAL A 224 -0.44 -14.26 -3.26
CA VAL A 224 0.81 -14.50 -2.51
C VAL A 224 0.47 -14.82 -1.06
N LYS A 225 1.03 -15.91 -0.53
CA LYS A 225 0.82 -16.32 0.87
C LYS A 225 2.15 -16.52 1.59
N THR A 226 2.13 -16.33 2.91
CA THR A 226 3.23 -16.75 3.77
C THR A 226 3.42 -18.25 3.70
N LYS A 227 4.69 -18.72 3.67
CA LYS A 227 4.99 -20.17 3.62
C LYS A 227 4.60 -20.90 4.89
N ASP A 228 4.76 -20.24 6.03
CA ASP A 228 4.49 -20.79 7.36
C ASP A 228 3.02 -20.59 7.81
N ARG A 229 2.18 -20.00 6.96
CA ARG A 229 0.77 -19.67 7.23
C ARG A 229 0.55 -18.65 8.35
N SER A 230 1.59 -17.91 8.74
CA SER A 230 1.44 -16.78 9.63
C SER A 230 0.66 -15.65 8.94
N HIS A 231 -0.01 -14.81 9.72
CA HIS A 231 -0.70 -13.66 9.16
C HIS A 231 0.30 -12.63 8.63
N SER A 232 -0.14 -11.86 7.63
CA SER A 232 0.60 -10.76 7.02
C SER A 232 -0.24 -9.50 7.04
N ALA A 233 0.42 -8.34 7.12
CA ALA A 233 -0.22 -7.04 7.03
C ALA A 233 0.56 -6.13 6.07
N GLN A 234 -0.17 -5.22 5.42
CA GLN A 234 0.39 -4.21 4.52
C GLN A 234 -0.39 -2.90 4.70
N TYR A 235 0.33 -1.81 4.77
CA TYR A 235 -0.19 -0.45 4.59
C TYR A 235 0.64 0.23 3.54
N GLU A 236 0.00 1.12 2.78
CA GLU A 236 0.65 1.78 1.67
C GLU A 236 0.25 3.23 1.56
N HIS A 237 1.23 4.04 1.14
CA HIS A 237 1.02 5.40 0.67
C HIS A 237 1.83 5.70 -0.58
N GLN A 238 1.19 6.42 -1.50
CA GLN A 238 1.86 7.11 -2.59
C GLN A 238 2.28 8.50 -2.13
N ILE A 239 3.54 8.84 -2.43
CA ILE A 239 4.14 10.10 -2.00
C ILE A 239 4.80 10.84 -3.15
N VAL A 240 4.99 12.14 -2.97
CA VAL A 240 5.94 12.93 -3.77
C VAL A 240 7.04 13.47 -2.87
N VAL A 241 8.28 13.41 -3.34
CA VAL A 241 9.43 14.03 -2.67
C VAL A 241 9.34 15.55 -2.85
N THR A 242 9.28 16.28 -1.74
CA THR A 242 9.25 17.74 -1.72
C THR A 242 10.65 18.32 -1.45
N LYS A 243 10.78 19.63 -1.42
CA LYS A 243 12.04 20.31 -1.15
C LYS A 243 12.70 19.89 0.17
N ASP A 244 11.91 19.64 1.22
CA ASP A 244 12.42 19.40 2.58
C ASP A 244 12.00 18.04 3.18
N GLY A 245 11.22 17.24 2.43
CA GLY A 245 10.68 15.96 2.92
C GLY A 245 9.85 15.25 1.87
N CYS A 246 8.63 14.86 2.23
CA CYS A 246 7.63 14.35 1.29
C CYS A 246 6.22 14.82 1.63
N GLU A 247 5.38 14.86 0.61
CA GLU A 247 3.94 14.95 0.76
C GLU A 247 3.34 13.55 0.60
N VAL A 248 2.48 13.15 1.53
CA VAL A 248 1.71 11.91 1.45
C VAL A 248 0.41 12.20 0.72
N MET A 249 0.35 11.85 -0.57
CA MET A 249 -0.79 12.21 -1.43
C MET A 249 -2.04 11.36 -1.17
N THR A 250 -1.88 10.18 -0.57
CA THR A 250 -2.97 9.24 -0.25
C THR A 250 -3.39 9.26 1.21
N ILE A 251 -3.08 10.32 1.93
CA ILE A 251 -3.41 10.44 3.35
C ILE A 251 -4.93 10.50 3.57
N ARG A 252 -5.40 9.90 4.65
CA ARG A 252 -6.80 9.88 5.06
C ARG A 252 -7.02 10.72 6.33
N ASP A 253 -8.21 11.27 6.49
CA ASP A 253 -8.57 12.13 7.65
C ASP A 253 -8.38 11.41 9.00
N GLU A 254 -8.61 10.11 9.07
CA GLU A 254 -8.40 9.28 10.25
C GLU A 254 -6.92 9.30 10.70
N GLU A 255 -5.99 9.25 9.77
CA GLU A 255 -4.54 9.25 10.05
C GLU A 255 -4.08 10.64 10.51
N ILE A 256 -4.69 11.69 9.96
CA ILE A 256 -4.46 13.07 10.40
C ILE A 256 -4.95 13.25 11.86
N ALA A 257 -6.14 12.72 12.16
CA ALA A 257 -6.74 12.80 13.50
C ALA A 257 -5.93 12.04 14.55
N GLU A 258 -5.31 10.91 14.19
CA GLU A 258 -4.40 10.15 15.05
C GLU A 258 -3.10 10.89 15.38
N GLY A 259 -2.73 11.91 14.60
CA GLY A 259 -1.55 12.75 14.80
C GLY A 259 -0.21 12.04 14.55
N ARG A 260 -0.21 10.79 14.10
CA ARG A 260 1.01 9.97 13.90
C ARG A 260 1.93 10.51 12.80
N ILE A 261 1.36 11.20 11.83
CA ILE A 261 2.06 11.76 10.65
C ILE A 261 2.17 13.28 10.69
N SER A 262 1.76 13.90 11.79
CA SER A 262 1.81 15.37 11.95
C SER A 262 3.21 15.97 11.73
N HIS A 263 4.27 15.19 11.95
CA HIS A 263 5.66 15.60 11.69
C HIS A 263 6.04 15.51 10.21
N ILE A 264 5.37 14.66 9.44
CA ILE A 264 5.60 14.49 8.00
C ILE A 264 4.89 15.62 7.25
N MET A 265 3.69 16.01 7.71
CA MET A 265 2.87 17.05 7.09
C MET A 265 3.33 18.49 7.36
N LYS A 266 4.18 18.72 8.35
CA LYS A 266 4.67 20.08 8.68
C LYS A 266 5.60 20.69 7.65
N ASN A 267 6.03 19.89 6.67
CA ASN A 267 6.97 20.30 5.61
C ASN A 267 6.33 20.20 4.21
N ALA A 268 5.00 20.03 4.10
CA ALA A 268 4.27 20.05 2.85
C ALA A 268 3.69 21.43 2.57
#